data_769ac1de5e9bd7440b1c5937a73a5cb9
#
_entry.id   769ac1de5e9bd7440b1c5937a73a5cb9
#
_cell.length_a   1.000
_cell.length_b   1.000
_cell.length_c   1.000
_cell.angle_alpha   90.00
_cell.angle_beta   90.00
_cell.angle_gamma   90.00
#
_symmetry.space_group_name_H-M   'P 1'
#
loop_
_entity.id
_entity.type
_entity.pdbx_description
1 polymer ?
#
loop_
_entity_poly.entity_id
_entity_poly.type
_entity_poly.pdbx_seq_one_letter_code
_entity_poly.pdbx_strand_id
1 'polypeptide(L)'
;MNSVQRRGLVNAAVAAVATFAIGSAVVFATSGSTGEATPEPSPTASASPPPPCTPRWDVVRSANRSEEPTTLLGVTVVTASEAWAVGGIGQDPDAPTAIAIQRWDGNKWSPVEAPSPGSFVNELRAVDAAEPNDVWAVGRTDSGFGDDPLAMHYDGSAWTESELPGDIHGVLNGVAAISPTDVWVVGFSGDPDVSLERALVLHWDGSAWATVEVGKTIGGGKAALEDIAAVSPTDLWAVGYHHFQPAMLRFDGEAWSNSPTDIKGTVHAVEAFATSQVWAVGRPIQEFDGESWTEAPMAKSDADLVAVAAVGGQDIWAVGSRPGKQRDTTSAAVYRYGGHRWVPVEGPSVPGSDVLSAVDALPDGTVLAVGYKDVQTGRRTLAIRGATCPPPA
;
A
#
# COMPACT_ATOMS: atom_id res chain seq x y z
N MET A 1 23.85 46.99 -26.00
CA MET A 1 24.05 48.08 -25.03
C MET A 1 23.45 47.63 -23.70
N ASN A 2 24.34 47.45 -22.69
CA ASN A 2 24.14 47.45 -21.24
C ASN A 2 23.09 46.48 -20.61
N SER A 3 23.47 45.33 -20.07
CA SER A 3 24.15 45.05 -18.77
C SER A 3 23.52 45.75 -17.55
N VAL A 4 22.87 44.99 -16.67
CA VAL A 4 23.00 45.17 -15.22
C VAL A 4 22.84 43.79 -14.55
N GLN A 5 23.95 43.31 -13.98
CA GLN A 5 24.02 42.25 -12.99
C GLN A 5 23.46 42.75 -11.65
N ARG A 6 22.71 41.92 -10.93
CA ARG A 6 22.72 41.97 -9.44
C ARG A 6 22.84 40.58 -8.86
N ARG A 7 23.92 40.43 -8.12
CA ARG A 7 24.27 39.32 -7.22
C ARG A 7 23.33 39.32 -6.01
N GLY A 8 22.93 38.16 -5.55
CA GLY A 8 22.28 37.95 -4.25
C GLY A 8 22.79 36.67 -3.63
N LEU A 9 23.35 36.81 -2.47
CA LEU A 9 24.21 35.92 -1.70
C LEU A 9 23.54 34.57 -1.31
N VAL A 10 24.34 33.53 -1.44
CA VAL A 10 24.18 32.20 -0.85
C VAL A 10 24.63 32.27 0.61
N ASN A 11 23.77 31.91 1.57
CA ASN A 11 24.20 31.60 2.93
C ASN A 11 24.23 30.08 3.10
N ALA A 12 25.44 29.55 3.06
CA ALA A 12 25.73 28.19 3.51
C ALA A 12 25.95 28.20 5.02
N ALA A 13 25.14 27.46 5.76
CA ALA A 13 25.37 27.17 7.17
C ALA A 13 26.23 25.91 7.28
N VAL A 14 27.48 26.08 7.67
CA VAL A 14 28.40 24.99 8.03
C VAL A 14 28.13 24.61 9.48
N ALA A 15 27.74 23.38 9.73
CA ALA A 15 27.70 22.80 11.07
C ALA A 15 29.07 22.24 11.43
N ALA A 16 29.73 22.85 12.41
CA ALA A 16 31.01 22.39 12.95
C ALA A 16 30.76 21.26 13.96
N VAL A 17 31.40 20.12 13.73
CA VAL A 17 31.53 19.02 14.69
C VAL A 17 32.70 19.33 15.61
N ALA A 18 32.43 19.55 16.90
CA ALA A 18 33.45 19.71 17.92
C ALA A 18 33.79 18.36 18.55
N THR A 19 34.99 17.87 18.29
CA THR A 19 35.55 16.70 18.95
C THR A 19 36.23 17.14 20.27
N PHE A 20 35.69 16.70 21.41
CA PHE A 20 36.38 16.86 22.70
C PHE A 20 37.20 15.61 22.99
N ALA A 21 38.53 15.77 23.03
CA ALA A 21 39.47 14.80 23.59
C ALA A 21 39.65 15.15 25.07
N ILE A 22 39.31 14.22 25.96
CA ILE A 22 39.60 14.33 27.39
C ILE A 22 40.86 13.47 27.69
N GLY A 23 41.94 14.13 27.97
CA GLY A 23 43.16 13.49 28.46
C GLY A 23 43.05 13.23 29.96
N SER A 24 43.30 11.98 30.36
CA SER A 24 43.33 11.56 31.76
C SER A 24 44.78 11.74 32.31
N ALA A 25 44.93 12.60 33.31
CA ALA A 25 46.14 12.64 34.12
C ALA A 25 45.96 11.74 35.36
N VAL A 26 46.85 10.78 35.52
CA VAL A 26 46.92 9.90 36.68
C VAL A 26 47.77 10.57 37.75
N VAL A 27 47.20 10.82 38.93
CA VAL A 27 47.94 11.22 40.15
C VAL A 27 47.86 10.06 41.14
N PHE A 28 48.99 9.48 41.49
CA PHE A 28 49.08 8.52 42.59
C PHE A 28 49.18 9.26 43.93
N ALA A 29 48.22 9.00 44.82
CA ALA A 29 48.36 9.33 46.24
C ALA A 29 48.13 8.06 47.06
N THR A 30 49.20 7.64 47.77
CA THR A 30 49.16 6.56 48.74
C THR A 30 48.77 7.11 50.10
N SER A 31 47.64 6.64 50.66
CA SER A 31 47.41 6.72 52.11
C SER A 31 46.59 5.51 52.53
N GLY A 32 47.15 4.68 53.40
CA GLY A 32 46.47 3.55 54.00
C GLY A 32 45.40 3.98 54.99
N SER A 33 44.28 3.29 54.91
CA SER A 33 43.22 3.30 55.95
C SER A 33 42.57 1.94 55.95
N THR A 34 42.58 1.30 57.10
CA THR A 34 41.84 0.07 57.42
C THR A 34 40.34 0.40 57.37
N GLY A 35 39.66 -0.09 56.39
CA GLY A 35 38.22 0.09 56.19
C GLY A 35 37.50 -1.25 56.18
N GLU A 36 36.51 -1.33 57.01
CA GLU A 36 35.52 -2.37 57.19
C GLU A 36 34.93 -2.84 55.85
N ALA A 37 34.82 -4.15 55.66
CA ALA A 37 34.27 -4.75 54.45
C ALA A 37 32.74 -4.45 54.35
N THR A 38 32.38 -3.61 53.44
CA THR A 38 31.00 -3.43 53.02
C THR A 38 30.55 -4.67 52.28
N PRO A 39 29.37 -5.25 52.55
CA PRO A 39 28.88 -6.42 51.83
C PRO A 39 28.63 -6.06 50.37
N GLU A 40 29.22 -6.86 49.49
CA GLU A 40 29.02 -6.79 48.03
C GLU A 40 27.52 -6.90 47.73
N PRO A 41 26.91 -6.02 46.91
CA PRO A 41 25.51 -6.16 46.54
C PRO A 41 25.34 -7.46 45.74
N SER A 42 24.46 -8.32 46.23
CA SER A 42 24.06 -9.54 45.53
C SER A 42 23.71 -9.20 44.08
N PRO A 43 24.12 -10.03 43.10
CA PRO A 43 23.80 -9.80 41.70
C PRO A 43 22.28 -9.73 41.55
N THR A 44 21.77 -8.58 41.16
CA THR A 44 20.38 -8.39 40.80
C THR A 44 20.07 -9.41 39.73
N ALA A 45 19.12 -10.30 39.98
CA ALA A 45 18.68 -11.29 39.02
C ALA A 45 18.34 -10.54 37.71
N SER A 46 19.09 -10.84 36.66
CA SER A 46 18.81 -10.32 35.32
C SER A 46 17.39 -10.74 34.98
N ALA A 47 16.50 -9.76 34.85
CA ALA A 47 15.15 -10.03 34.40
C ALA A 47 15.25 -10.78 33.07
N SER A 48 14.59 -11.93 32.99
CA SER A 48 14.48 -12.65 31.71
C SER A 48 13.97 -11.69 30.64
N PRO A 49 14.55 -11.68 29.45
CA PRO A 49 14.04 -10.83 28.37
C PRO A 49 12.53 -11.10 28.20
N PRO A 50 11.73 -10.07 27.98
CA PRO A 50 10.32 -10.28 27.74
C PRO A 50 10.13 -11.29 26.60
N PRO A 51 9.10 -12.13 26.63
CA PRO A 51 8.85 -13.10 25.57
C PRO A 51 8.76 -12.35 24.24
N PRO A 52 9.28 -12.94 23.15
CA PRO A 52 9.22 -12.31 21.86
C PRO A 52 7.75 -11.98 21.52
N CYS A 53 7.48 -10.74 21.22
CA CYS A 53 6.16 -10.30 20.81
C CYS A 53 5.80 -11.03 19.50
N THR A 54 4.65 -11.67 19.47
CA THR A 54 4.11 -12.30 18.24
C THR A 54 3.06 -11.37 17.66
N PRO A 55 3.20 -10.93 16.42
CA PRO A 55 2.18 -10.14 15.75
C PRO A 55 0.84 -10.87 15.78
N ARG A 56 -0.22 -10.15 16.09
CA ARG A 56 -1.57 -10.71 16.20
C ARG A 56 -2.54 -9.92 15.33
N TRP A 57 -3.49 -10.64 14.74
CA TRP A 57 -4.57 -10.06 13.95
C TRP A 57 -5.90 -10.30 14.63
N ASP A 58 -6.67 -9.25 14.81
CA ASP A 58 -8.03 -9.30 15.32
C ASP A 58 -9.02 -8.94 14.21
N VAL A 59 -10.10 -9.72 14.10
CA VAL A 59 -11.21 -9.36 13.23
C VAL A 59 -11.92 -8.15 13.82
N VAL A 60 -12.02 -7.08 13.04
CA VAL A 60 -12.74 -5.88 13.44
C VAL A 60 -14.10 -5.81 12.75
N ARG A 61 -15.04 -5.16 13.41
CA ARG A 61 -16.39 -5.06 12.89
C ARG A 61 -16.42 -4.17 11.66
N SER A 62 -16.85 -4.75 10.53
CA SER A 62 -17.14 -4.05 9.29
C SER A 62 -18.63 -4.07 8.98
N ALA A 63 -19.12 -3.06 8.28
CA ALA A 63 -20.52 -2.96 7.93
C ALA A 63 -20.81 -3.73 6.64
N ASN A 64 -21.88 -4.51 6.67
CA ASN A 64 -22.51 -5.00 5.45
C ASN A 64 -23.84 -4.26 5.30
N ARG A 65 -24.03 -3.59 4.17
CA ARG A 65 -25.33 -2.97 3.87
C ARG A 65 -26.33 -4.09 3.54
N SER A 66 -27.37 -4.19 4.37
CA SER A 66 -28.46 -5.17 4.16
C SER A 66 -27.97 -6.63 4.01
N GLU A 67 -28.72 -7.42 3.25
CA GLU A 67 -28.39 -8.82 2.93
C GLU A 67 -27.57 -8.94 1.62
N GLU A 68 -27.27 -7.85 0.96
CA GLU A 68 -26.52 -7.88 -0.31
C GLU A 68 -25.06 -8.20 -0.10
N PRO A 69 -24.48 -9.05 -0.96
CA PRO A 69 -23.05 -9.32 -0.97
C PRO A 69 -22.24 -8.03 -1.08
N THR A 70 -21.19 -7.93 -0.28
CA THR A 70 -20.30 -6.77 -0.25
C THR A 70 -18.86 -7.23 -0.21
N THR A 71 -18.02 -6.69 -1.08
CA THR A 71 -16.58 -6.90 -1.12
C THR A 71 -15.86 -5.60 -0.80
N LEU A 72 -14.69 -5.68 -0.13
CA LEU A 72 -13.75 -4.57 0.01
C LEU A 72 -12.49 -4.92 -0.76
N LEU A 73 -12.01 -4.01 -1.60
CA LEU A 73 -10.89 -4.23 -2.53
C LEU A 73 -9.70 -3.33 -2.24
N GLY A 74 -9.93 -2.10 -1.73
CA GLY A 74 -8.91 -1.12 -1.38
C GLY A 74 -9.05 -0.64 0.07
N VAL A 75 -7.94 -0.23 0.69
CA VAL A 75 -7.89 0.40 2.01
C VAL A 75 -6.75 1.41 2.04
N THR A 76 -6.99 2.57 2.70
CA THR A 76 -5.94 3.54 3.08
C THR A 76 -6.11 3.96 4.52
N VAL A 77 -5.01 4.09 5.26
CA VAL A 77 -4.97 4.47 6.67
C VAL A 77 -4.40 5.87 6.81
N VAL A 78 -5.26 6.83 7.14
CA VAL A 78 -4.87 8.24 7.28
C VAL A 78 -4.29 8.51 8.67
N THR A 79 -4.95 7.98 9.71
CA THR A 79 -4.51 8.01 11.11
C THR A 79 -4.95 6.72 11.82
N ALA A 80 -4.46 6.47 13.03
CA ALA A 80 -4.90 5.32 13.83
C ALA A 80 -6.43 5.28 14.09
N SER A 81 -7.11 6.40 13.97
CA SER A 81 -8.55 6.55 14.14
C SER A 81 -9.31 6.96 12.87
N GLU A 82 -8.63 7.02 11.73
CA GLU A 82 -9.25 7.35 10.46
C GLU A 82 -8.62 6.54 9.32
N ALA A 83 -9.45 5.78 8.65
CA ALA A 83 -9.10 5.03 7.45
C ALA A 83 -10.32 4.89 6.54
N TRP A 84 -10.08 4.61 5.28
CA TRP A 84 -11.11 4.41 4.27
C TRP A 84 -10.94 3.06 3.61
N ALA A 85 -12.05 2.37 3.35
CA ALA A 85 -12.07 1.13 2.61
C ALA A 85 -13.13 1.21 1.51
N VAL A 86 -12.80 0.69 0.33
CA VAL A 86 -13.65 0.77 -0.86
C VAL A 86 -13.83 -0.58 -1.53
N GLY A 87 -14.87 -0.70 -2.34
CA GLY A 87 -15.20 -1.92 -3.07
C GLY A 87 -16.53 -1.84 -3.79
N GLY A 88 -17.27 -2.96 -3.81
CA GLY A 88 -18.56 -3.06 -4.48
C GLY A 88 -19.61 -3.83 -3.71
N ILE A 89 -20.89 -3.54 -4.03
CA ILE A 89 -22.11 -4.18 -3.49
C ILE A 89 -22.89 -4.76 -4.67
N GLY A 90 -23.25 -6.03 -4.62
CA GLY A 90 -24.08 -6.67 -5.65
C GLY A 90 -24.15 -8.17 -5.50
N GLN A 91 -25.16 -8.78 -6.13
CA GLN A 91 -25.34 -10.24 -6.14
C GLN A 91 -24.24 -10.96 -6.92
N ASP A 92 -23.78 -10.34 -8.01
CA ASP A 92 -22.62 -10.80 -8.75
C ASP A 92 -21.38 -10.05 -8.23
N PRO A 93 -20.41 -10.74 -7.61
CA PRO A 93 -19.21 -10.10 -7.10
C PRO A 93 -18.28 -9.55 -8.21
N ASP A 94 -18.43 -10.04 -9.44
CA ASP A 94 -17.64 -9.58 -10.58
C ASP A 94 -18.33 -8.44 -11.34
N ALA A 95 -19.62 -8.18 -11.01
CA ALA A 95 -20.44 -7.09 -11.56
C ALA A 95 -21.26 -6.41 -10.44
N PRO A 96 -20.61 -5.78 -9.44
CA PRO A 96 -21.33 -5.09 -8.37
C PRO A 96 -22.10 -3.89 -8.91
N THR A 97 -23.33 -3.71 -8.43
CA THR A 97 -24.23 -2.67 -8.95
C THR A 97 -24.14 -1.36 -8.19
N ALA A 98 -23.47 -1.34 -7.04
CA ALA A 98 -23.27 -0.14 -6.24
C ALA A 98 -21.89 -0.10 -5.61
N ILE A 99 -21.39 1.11 -5.39
CA ILE A 99 -20.12 1.38 -4.70
C ILE A 99 -20.26 1.03 -3.21
N ALA A 100 -19.24 0.37 -2.66
CA ALA A 100 -19.04 0.20 -1.23
C ALA A 100 -17.96 1.17 -0.74
N ILE A 101 -18.31 2.06 0.19
CA ILE A 101 -17.32 2.88 0.93
C ILE A 101 -17.58 2.73 2.43
N GLN A 102 -16.51 2.54 3.19
CA GLN A 102 -16.56 2.50 4.65
C GLN A 102 -15.47 3.38 5.24
N ARG A 103 -15.79 4.04 6.36
CA ARG A 103 -14.86 4.84 7.14
C ARG A 103 -14.61 4.20 8.49
N TRP A 104 -13.35 4.13 8.89
CA TRP A 104 -12.87 3.67 10.18
C TRP A 104 -12.85 4.81 11.20
N ASP A 105 -13.33 4.57 12.43
CA ASP A 105 -13.39 5.54 13.53
C ASP A 105 -12.41 5.20 14.67
N GLY A 106 -11.44 4.33 14.43
CA GLY A 106 -10.52 3.82 15.45
C GLY A 106 -10.99 2.52 16.12
N ASN A 107 -12.28 2.14 15.92
CA ASN A 107 -12.87 0.97 16.57
C ASN A 107 -13.71 0.09 15.63
N LYS A 108 -14.40 0.67 14.67
CA LYS A 108 -15.27 -0.03 13.72
C LYS A 108 -15.30 0.66 12.37
N TRP A 109 -15.65 -0.09 11.35
CA TRP A 109 -15.98 0.42 10.03
C TRP A 109 -17.47 0.77 9.94
N SER A 110 -17.79 1.91 9.38
CA SER A 110 -19.16 2.38 9.15
C SER A 110 -19.35 2.75 7.68
N PRO A 111 -20.52 2.39 7.06
CA PRO A 111 -20.77 2.69 5.65
C PRO A 111 -20.91 4.20 5.43
N VAL A 112 -20.41 4.68 4.31
CA VAL A 112 -20.52 6.06 3.84
C VAL A 112 -21.27 6.05 2.51
N GLU A 113 -22.18 7.02 2.34
CA GLU A 113 -22.93 7.19 1.11
C GLU A 113 -22.05 7.80 0.03
N ALA A 114 -22.16 7.27 -1.18
CA ALA A 114 -21.52 7.78 -2.38
C ALA A 114 -22.41 7.52 -3.59
N PRO A 115 -22.34 8.36 -4.64
CA PRO A 115 -23.05 8.10 -5.88
C PRO A 115 -22.50 6.85 -6.58
N SER A 116 -23.37 6.12 -7.28
CA SER A 116 -23.00 4.99 -8.15
C SER A 116 -23.45 5.35 -9.57
N PRO A 117 -22.53 5.91 -10.38
CA PRO A 117 -22.91 6.55 -11.66
C PRO A 117 -23.27 5.56 -12.76
N GLY A 118 -22.71 4.35 -12.76
CA GLY A 118 -22.97 3.33 -13.76
C GLY A 118 -24.33 2.66 -13.60
N SER A 119 -24.90 2.22 -14.71
CA SER A 119 -26.20 1.54 -14.73
C SER A 119 -26.10 0.05 -14.43
N PHE A 120 -24.96 -0.58 -14.69
CA PHE A 120 -24.76 -2.03 -14.55
C PHE A 120 -23.67 -2.39 -13.57
N VAL A 121 -22.50 -1.77 -13.66
CA VAL A 121 -21.36 -2.01 -12.76
C VAL A 121 -20.96 -0.71 -12.08
N ASN A 122 -20.61 -0.80 -10.79
CA ASN A 122 -20.00 0.28 -10.00
C ASN A 122 -19.07 -0.35 -8.98
N GLU A 123 -17.78 -0.26 -9.22
CA GLU A 123 -16.74 -0.87 -8.40
C GLU A 123 -15.59 0.09 -8.16
N LEU A 124 -15.18 0.24 -6.90
CA LEU A 124 -13.93 0.91 -6.54
C LEU A 124 -12.88 -0.15 -6.19
N ARG A 125 -11.65 0.00 -6.70
CA ARG A 125 -10.56 -0.96 -6.56
C ARG A 125 -9.47 -0.48 -5.63
N ALA A 126 -9.13 0.80 -5.71
CA ALA A 126 -8.10 1.40 -4.89
C ALA A 126 -8.57 2.70 -4.26
N VAL A 127 -7.97 3.06 -3.14
CA VAL A 127 -8.20 4.31 -2.39
C VAL A 127 -6.92 4.78 -1.77
N ASP A 128 -6.65 6.08 -1.84
CA ASP A 128 -5.53 6.72 -1.16
C ASP A 128 -5.91 8.14 -0.72
N ALA A 129 -5.20 8.69 0.26
CA ALA A 129 -5.51 9.97 0.89
C ALA A 129 -4.30 10.89 0.88
N ALA A 130 -4.43 12.04 0.22
CA ALA A 130 -3.47 13.13 0.33
C ALA A 130 -3.53 13.78 1.73
N GLU A 131 -4.75 13.94 2.26
CA GLU A 131 -5.06 14.52 3.57
C GLU A 131 -6.35 13.88 4.12
N PRO A 132 -6.67 14.03 5.43
CA PRO A 132 -7.90 13.47 6.02
C PRO A 132 -9.20 13.90 5.33
N ASN A 133 -9.20 15.07 4.72
CA ASN A 133 -10.31 15.66 3.98
C ASN A 133 -10.09 15.72 2.47
N ASP A 134 -9.10 14.99 1.96
CA ASP A 134 -8.80 14.87 0.54
C ASP A 134 -8.44 13.41 0.22
N VAL A 135 -9.45 12.63 -0.18
CA VAL A 135 -9.33 11.19 -0.41
C VAL A 135 -9.80 10.86 -1.82
N TRP A 136 -9.01 10.07 -2.52
CA TRP A 136 -9.29 9.64 -3.89
C TRP A 136 -9.51 8.14 -3.94
N ALA A 137 -10.54 7.73 -4.67
CA ALA A 137 -10.82 6.32 -4.91
C ALA A 137 -11.08 6.09 -6.39
N VAL A 138 -10.57 4.99 -6.92
CA VAL A 138 -10.63 4.70 -8.35
C VAL A 138 -11.12 3.28 -8.63
N GLY A 139 -11.63 3.08 -9.83
CA GLY A 139 -12.15 1.79 -10.23
C GLY A 139 -12.77 1.82 -11.61
N ARG A 140 -13.97 1.25 -11.72
CA ARG A 140 -14.72 1.17 -12.98
C ARG A 140 -16.21 1.35 -12.79
N THR A 141 -16.84 1.75 -13.86
CA THR A 141 -18.30 1.70 -14.03
C THR A 141 -18.63 1.08 -15.39
N ASP A 142 -19.84 0.62 -15.58
CA ASP A 142 -20.36 0.16 -16.88
C ASP A 142 -21.76 0.70 -17.08
N SER A 143 -21.95 1.38 -18.20
CA SER A 143 -23.24 1.92 -18.65
C SER A 143 -23.86 1.09 -19.77
N GLY A 144 -23.30 -0.10 -20.07
CA GLY A 144 -23.78 -1.05 -21.06
C GLY A 144 -23.00 -1.10 -22.36
N PHE A 145 -21.87 -0.40 -22.45
CA PHE A 145 -20.97 -0.37 -23.60
C PHE A 145 -19.54 -0.85 -23.26
N GLY A 146 -19.34 -1.42 -22.09
CA GLY A 146 -18.07 -1.89 -21.57
C GLY A 146 -17.64 -1.11 -20.33
N ASP A 147 -16.45 -1.46 -19.82
CA ASP A 147 -15.91 -0.80 -18.65
C ASP A 147 -15.42 0.62 -18.98
N ASP A 148 -15.86 1.58 -18.17
CA ASP A 148 -15.42 2.96 -18.17
C ASP A 148 -14.65 3.26 -16.88
N PRO A 149 -13.51 3.98 -16.92
CA PRO A 149 -12.75 4.31 -15.72
C PRO A 149 -13.56 5.24 -14.80
N LEU A 150 -13.44 5.01 -13.50
CA LEU A 150 -14.15 5.78 -12.48
C LEU A 150 -13.14 6.37 -11.49
N ALA A 151 -13.24 7.68 -11.25
CA ALA A 151 -12.54 8.37 -10.17
C ALA A 151 -13.54 9.07 -9.25
N MET A 152 -13.42 8.87 -7.95
CA MET A 152 -14.22 9.50 -6.91
C MET A 152 -13.33 10.31 -5.99
N HIS A 153 -13.82 11.48 -5.58
CA HIS A 153 -13.10 12.40 -4.69
C HIS A 153 -13.94 12.73 -3.45
N TYR A 154 -13.35 12.65 -2.27
CA TYR A 154 -13.90 13.12 -1.01
C TYR A 154 -13.24 14.44 -0.61
N ASP A 155 -14.03 15.50 -0.52
CA ASP A 155 -13.60 16.88 -0.23
C ASP A 155 -13.67 17.25 1.27
N GLY A 156 -13.79 16.25 2.15
CA GLY A 156 -14.02 16.45 3.58
C GLY A 156 -15.50 16.50 3.97
N SER A 157 -16.40 16.57 3.00
CA SER A 157 -17.86 16.65 3.24
C SER A 157 -18.64 15.55 2.52
N ALA A 158 -18.34 15.27 1.27
CA ALA A 158 -19.05 14.30 0.44
C ALA A 158 -18.12 13.66 -0.61
N TRP A 159 -18.49 12.45 -1.04
CA TRP A 159 -17.91 11.79 -2.19
C TRP A 159 -18.62 12.26 -3.46
N THR A 160 -17.85 12.68 -4.45
CA THR A 160 -18.33 13.09 -5.78
C THR A 160 -17.52 12.40 -6.87
N GLU A 161 -18.14 12.17 -8.01
CA GLU A 161 -17.43 11.72 -9.21
C GLU A 161 -16.52 12.85 -9.73
N SER A 162 -15.30 12.50 -10.10
CA SER A 162 -14.34 13.41 -10.74
C SER A 162 -14.32 13.14 -12.23
N GLU A 163 -14.51 14.18 -13.03
CA GLU A 163 -14.55 14.08 -14.49
C GLU A 163 -13.18 13.73 -15.06
N LEU A 164 -13.08 12.58 -15.70
CA LEU A 164 -11.89 12.09 -16.38
C LEU A 164 -11.85 12.61 -17.83
N PRO A 165 -10.68 12.59 -18.51
CA PRO A 165 -10.61 12.90 -19.94
C PRO A 165 -11.55 12.03 -20.74
N GLY A 166 -12.33 12.61 -21.65
CA GLY A 166 -13.37 11.90 -22.40
C GLY A 166 -12.84 10.79 -23.32
N ASP A 167 -13.74 9.85 -23.66
CA ASP A 167 -13.51 8.74 -24.61
C ASP A 167 -12.43 7.71 -24.16
N ILE A 168 -12.21 7.54 -22.86
CA ILE A 168 -11.37 6.46 -22.33
C ILE A 168 -12.29 5.33 -21.87
N HIS A 169 -12.16 4.14 -22.49
CA HIS A 169 -12.72 2.90 -21.98
C HIS A 169 -11.64 2.12 -21.24
N GLY A 170 -11.97 1.51 -20.12
CA GLY A 170 -11.02 0.73 -19.34
C GLY A 170 -11.27 0.78 -17.83
N VAL A 171 -10.24 0.49 -17.07
CA VAL A 171 -10.31 0.32 -15.62
C VAL A 171 -9.14 1.03 -14.95
N LEU A 172 -9.37 1.69 -13.83
CA LEU A 172 -8.33 2.18 -12.93
C LEU A 172 -8.13 1.19 -11.79
N ASN A 173 -6.89 0.76 -11.56
CA ASN A 173 -6.54 -0.26 -10.59
C ASN A 173 -5.82 0.30 -9.36
N GLY A 174 -5.02 1.36 -9.52
CA GLY A 174 -4.20 1.96 -8.45
C GLY A 174 -4.29 3.47 -8.42
N VAL A 175 -4.10 4.06 -7.26
CA VAL A 175 -4.07 5.51 -7.01
C VAL A 175 -2.97 5.84 -6.02
N ALA A 176 -2.23 6.93 -6.27
CA ALA A 176 -1.28 7.55 -5.36
C ALA A 176 -1.61 9.04 -5.21
N ALA A 177 -2.13 9.44 -4.05
CA ALA A 177 -2.53 10.79 -3.72
C ALA A 177 -1.41 11.48 -2.94
N ILE A 178 -0.52 12.19 -3.63
CA ILE A 178 0.68 12.80 -3.05
C ILE A 178 0.33 14.12 -2.34
N SER A 179 -0.56 14.87 -2.95
CA SER A 179 -1.10 16.11 -2.41
C SER A 179 -2.46 16.42 -3.06
N PRO A 180 -3.25 17.39 -2.56
CA PRO A 180 -4.52 17.80 -3.19
C PRO A 180 -4.40 18.25 -4.65
N THR A 181 -3.19 18.58 -5.11
CA THR A 181 -2.89 19.05 -6.46
C THR A 181 -1.95 18.12 -7.23
N ASP A 182 -1.69 16.93 -6.71
CA ASP A 182 -0.78 15.96 -7.35
C ASP A 182 -1.25 14.54 -7.02
N VAL A 183 -2.08 13.98 -7.92
CA VAL A 183 -2.63 12.63 -7.77
C VAL A 183 -2.41 11.84 -9.06
N TRP A 184 -1.89 10.65 -8.92
CA TRP A 184 -1.62 9.75 -10.03
C TRP A 184 -2.50 8.52 -9.95
N VAL A 185 -3.04 8.10 -11.09
CA VAL A 185 -3.83 6.87 -11.18
C VAL A 185 -3.34 6.02 -12.34
N VAL A 186 -3.40 4.70 -12.14
CA VAL A 186 -2.94 3.72 -13.12
C VAL A 186 -3.97 2.65 -13.37
N GLY A 187 -3.87 2.02 -14.53
CA GLY A 187 -4.75 0.94 -14.92
C GLY A 187 -4.53 0.51 -16.36
N PHE A 188 -5.60 0.24 -17.06
CA PHE A 188 -5.55 -0.02 -18.50
C PHE A 188 -6.71 0.66 -19.23
N SER A 189 -6.44 1.04 -20.47
CA SER A 189 -7.48 1.36 -21.45
C SER A 189 -7.60 0.23 -22.45
N GLY A 190 -8.80 0.01 -22.97
CA GLY A 190 -9.05 -1.02 -23.97
C GLY A 190 -10.07 -0.55 -24.96
N ASP A 191 -9.98 -1.08 -26.18
CA ASP A 191 -11.06 -0.99 -27.15
C ASP A 191 -11.95 -2.21 -26.93
N PRO A 192 -13.24 -2.05 -26.59
CA PRO A 192 -14.14 -3.17 -26.34
C PRO A 192 -14.23 -4.13 -27.54
N ASP A 193 -13.96 -3.64 -28.75
CA ASP A 193 -14.04 -4.44 -29.97
C ASP A 193 -12.80 -5.32 -30.26
N VAL A 194 -11.62 -5.00 -29.68
CA VAL A 194 -10.35 -5.68 -30.01
C VAL A 194 -9.68 -6.38 -28.84
N SER A 195 -10.24 -6.33 -27.64
CA SER A 195 -9.70 -6.98 -26.43
C SER A 195 -8.20 -6.67 -26.18
N LEU A 196 -7.76 -5.49 -26.58
CA LEU A 196 -6.38 -5.05 -26.43
C LEU A 196 -6.27 -4.06 -25.28
N GLU A 197 -5.79 -4.53 -24.14
CA GLU A 197 -5.47 -3.68 -23.00
C GLU A 197 -4.18 -2.92 -23.26
N ARG A 198 -4.18 -1.62 -22.92
CA ARG A 198 -3.01 -0.74 -23.00
C ARG A 198 -2.81 -0.07 -21.65
N ALA A 199 -1.60 -0.04 -21.13
CA ALA A 199 -1.30 0.65 -19.89
C ALA A 199 -1.81 2.10 -19.93
N LEU A 200 -2.56 2.48 -18.91
CA LEU A 200 -3.15 3.81 -18.72
C LEU A 200 -2.53 4.46 -17.49
N VAL A 201 -2.12 5.72 -17.63
CA VAL A 201 -1.70 6.57 -16.52
C VAL A 201 -2.39 7.92 -16.69
N LEU A 202 -3.06 8.40 -15.63
CA LEU A 202 -3.60 9.75 -15.59
C LEU A 202 -2.97 10.50 -14.42
N HIS A 203 -2.84 11.82 -14.58
CA HIS A 203 -2.29 12.73 -13.58
C HIS A 203 -3.25 13.90 -13.34
N TRP A 204 -3.57 14.16 -12.07
CA TRP A 204 -4.34 15.30 -11.59
C TRP A 204 -3.40 16.41 -11.14
N ASP A 205 -3.55 17.61 -11.69
CA ASP A 205 -2.71 18.78 -11.41
C ASP A 205 -3.35 19.79 -10.42
N GLY A 206 -4.44 19.37 -9.76
CA GLY A 206 -5.25 20.24 -8.90
C GLY A 206 -6.41 20.92 -9.62
N SER A 207 -6.51 20.78 -10.94
CA SER A 207 -7.56 21.41 -11.74
C SER A 207 -8.19 20.47 -12.77
N ALA A 208 -7.43 19.58 -13.36
CA ALA A 208 -7.87 18.65 -14.38
C ALA A 208 -7.01 17.39 -14.44
N TRP A 209 -7.59 16.30 -14.91
CA TRP A 209 -6.89 15.08 -15.25
C TRP A 209 -6.27 15.18 -16.66
N ALA A 210 -5.05 14.70 -16.80
CA ALA A 210 -4.38 14.56 -18.08
C ALA A 210 -3.85 13.14 -18.28
N THR A 211 -3.96 12.63 -19.51
CA THR A 211 -3.35 11.32 -19.86
C THR A 211 -1.84 11.48 -20.01
N VAL A 212 -1.11 10.56 -19.38
CA VAL A 212 0.36 10.48 -19.47
C VAL A 212 0.75 9.28 -20.32
N GLU A 213 1.48 9.53 -21.40
CA GLU A 213 1.86 8.51 -22.38
C GLU A 213 2.98 7.60 -21.87
N VAL A 214 2.65 6.35 -21.56
CA VAL A 214 3.61 5.31 -21.12
C VAL A 214 3.72 4.13 -22.09
N GLY A 215 2.90 4.11 -23.14
CA GLY A 215 2.84 2.98 -24.08
C GLY A 215 4.17 2.64 -24.75
N LYS A 216 4.98 3.64 -25.11
CA LYS A 216 6.32 3.41 -25.68
C LYS A 216 7.32 2.96 -24.63
N THR A 217 7.21 3.47 -23.42
CA THR A 217 8.07 3.11 -22.28
C THR A 217 7.91 1.64 -21.89
N ILE A 218 6.67 1.15 -21.85
CA ILE A 218 6.37 -0.25 -21.54
C ILE A 218 6.60 -1.21 -22.74
N GLY A 219 6.89 -0.69 -23.95
CA GLY A 219 7.18 -1.49 -25.14
C GLY A 219 6.00 -1.68 -26.10
N GLY A 220 4.84 -1.11 -25.82
CA GLY A 220 3.60 -1.22 -26.61
C GLY A 220 2.93 -2.60 -26.51
N GLY A 221 1.78 -2.78 -27.15
CA GLY A 221 1.05 -4.05 -27.13
C GLY A 221 0.17 -4.25 -25.90
N LYS A 222 -0.10 -5.49 -25.52
CA LYS A 222 -0.97 -5.82 -24.37
C LYS A 222 -0.26 -5.53 -23.05
N ALA A 223 -0.76 -4.56 -22.30
CA ALA A 223 -0.21 -4.16 -21.01
C ALA A 223 -1.30 -3.58 -20.10
N ALA A 224 -1.19 -3.84 -18.81
CA ALA A 224 -1.97 -3.15 -17.78
C ALA A 224 -1.07 -2.83 -16.59
N LEU A 225 -1.36 -1.73 -15.92
CA LEU A 225 -0.78 -1.40 -14.63
C LEU A 225 -1.78 -1.78 -13.52
N GLU A 226 -1.28 -2.44 -12.50
CA GLU A 226 -2.10 -2.99 -11.41
C GLU A 226 -2.05 -2.08 -10.18
N ASP A 227 -0.89 -1.45 -9.90
CA ASP A 227 -0.71 -0.62 -8.71
C ASP A 227 0.35 0.46 -8.91
N ILE A 228 0.30 1.48 -8.05
CA ILE A 228 1.22 2.63 -8.03
C ILE A 228 1.54 3.05 -6.60
N ALA A 229 2.80 3.36 -6.33
CA ALA A 229 3.26 3.91 -5.05
C ALA A 229 4.21 5.08 -5.27
N ALA A 230 4.23 6.03 -4.33
CA ALA A 230 5.07 7.22 -4.38
C ALA A 230 6.02 7.27 -3.18
N VAL A 231 7.33 7.41 -3.44
CA VAL A 231 8.31 7.82 -2.42
C VAL A 231 8.23 9.34 -2.22
N SER A 232 8.01 10.07 -3.30
CA SER A 232 7.92 11.54 -3.34
C SER A 232 7.24 11.98 -4.65
N PRO A 233 6.90 13.28 -4.83
CA PRO A 233 6.36 13.79 -6.09
C PRO A 233 7.25 13.54 -7.32
N THR A 234 8.53 13.24 -7.11
CA THR A 234 9.52 12.99 -8.17
C THR A 234 10.07 11.58 -8.18
N ASP A 235 9.49 10.66 -7.42
CA ASP A 235 9.90 9.25 -7.40
C ASP A 235 8.68 8.37 -7.17
N LEU A 236 8.07 7.91 -8.26
CA LEU A 236 6.91 7.03 -8.25
C LEU A 236 7.25 5.71 -8.94
N TRP A 237 6.55 4.67 -8.52
CA TRP A 237 6.67 3.34 -9.07
C TRP A 237 5.29 2.82 -9.46
N ALA A 238 5.18 2.28 -10.67
CA ALA A 238 3.97 1.61 -11.13
C ALA A 238 4.32 0.19 -11.60
N VAL A 239 3.50 -0.77 -11.23
CA VAL A 239 3.73 -2.18 -11.56
C VAL A 239 2.52 -2.80 -12.23
N GLY A 240 2.74 -3.91 -12.94
CA GLY A 240 1.70 -4.66 -13.60
C GLY A 240 2.26 -5.68 -14.56
N TYR A 241 1.71 -5.77 -15.77
CA TYR A 241 2.20 -6.71 -16.77
C TYR A 241 2.31 -6.10 -18.17
N HIS A 242 3.24 -6.65 -18.95
CA HIS A 242 3.40 -6.45 -20.37
C HIS A 242 3.61 -7.82 -21.03
N HIS A 243 2.72 -8.20 -21.96
CA HIS A 243 2.74 -9.53 -22.60
C HIS A 243 2.88 -10.69 -21.59
N PHE A 244 2.10 -10.64 -20.47
CA PHE A 244 2.10 -11.64 -19.39
C PHE A 244 3.44 -11.78 -18.64
N GLN A 245 4.33 -10.78 -18.73
CA GLN A 245 5.53 -10.66 -17.90
C GLN A 245 5.41 -9.48 -16.98
N PRO A 246 6.08 -9.49 -15.82
CA PRO A 246 6.12 -8.32 -14.92
C PRO A 246 6.57 -7.06 -15.67
N ALA A 247 5.89 -5.96 -15.43
CA ALA A 247 6.25 -4.64 -15.90
C ALA A 247 6.45 -3.74 -14.69
N MET A 248 7.61 -3.08 -14.62
CA MET A 248 7.98 -2.14 -13.58
C MET A 248 8.33 -0.81 -14.23
N LEU A 249 7.61 0.23 -13.89
CA LEU A 249 7.87 1.60 -14.36
C LEU A 249 8.28 2.48 -13.19
N ARG A 250 9.20 3.41 -13.42
CA ARG A 250 9.61 4.43 -12.48
C ARG A 250 9.49 5.82 -13.10
N PHE A 251 8.93 6.76 -12.35
CA PHE A 251 8.91 8.18 -12.64
C PHE A 251 10.00 8.91 -11.86
N ASP A 252 10.80 9.74 -12.51
CA ASP A 252 11.95 10.46 -11.93
C ASP A 252 11.69 11.95 -11.70
N GLY A 253 10.41 12.37 -11.80
CA GLY A 253 9.99 13.76 -11.74
C GLY A 253 9.88 14.46 -13.09
N GLU A 254 10.40 13.85 -14.17
CA GLU A 254 10.32 14.37 -15.53
C GLU A 254 9.67 13.37 -16.49
N ALA A 255 10.01 12.08 -16.38
CA ALA A 255 9.55 11.06 -17.30
C ALA A 255 9.40 9.68 -16.64
N TRP A 256 8.49 8.89 -17.18
CA TRP A 256 8.40 7.46 -16.88
C TRP A 256 9.46 6.69 -17.67
N SER A 257 10.16 5.81 -16.98
CA SER A 257 11.14 4.88 -17.54
C SER A 257 10.84 3.45 -17.17
N ASN A 258 11.26 2.49 -18.00
CA ASN A 258 11.16 1.08 -17.67
C ASN A 258 12.26 0.70 -16.66
N SER A 259 11.87 0.00 -15.58
CA SER A 259 12.80 -0.59 -14.61
C SER A 259 12.74 -2.11 -14.74
N PRO A 260 13.50 -2.71 -15.68
CA PRO A 260 13.30 -4.10 -16.05
C PRO A 260 13.69 -5.08 -14.96
N THR A 261 12.97 -6.19 -14.89
CA THR A 261 13.32 -7.36 -14.07
C THR A 261 13.48 -8.59 -14.93
N ASP A 262 14.46 -9.43 -14.61
CA ASP A 262 14.61 -10.76 -15.20
C ASP A 262 13.76 -11.84 -14.52
N ILE A 263 13.12 -11.48 -13.40
CA ILE A 263 12.29 -12.37 -12.60
C ILE A 263 10.95 -12.60 -13.31
N LYS A 264 10.62 -13.87 -13.52
CA LYS A 264 9.37 -14.26 -14.18
C LYS A 264 8.27 -14.48 -13.15
N GLY A 265 7.03 -14.18 -13.54
CA GLY A 265 5.88 -14.40 -12.68
C GLY A 265 4.80 -13.34 -12.85
N THR A 266 4.10 -13.05 -11.77
CA THR A 266 3.06 -12.01 -11.68
C THR A 266 3.44 -10.96 -10.66
N VAL A 267 3.02 -9.72 -10.88
CA VAL A 267 3.12 -8.61 -9.92
C VAL A 267 1.76 -7.96 -9.82
N HIS A 268 1.29 -7.76 -8.58
CA HIS A 268 -0.04 -7.23 -8.29
C HIS A 268 0.00 -5.90 -7.54
N ALA A 269 1.00 -5.69 -6.67
CA ALA A 269 1.08 -4.46 -5.89
C ALA A 269 2.52 -4.02 -5.69
N VAL A 270 2.71 -2.74 -5.39
CA VAL A 270 3.99 -2.11 -5.12
C VAL A 270 3.92 -1.24 -3.87
N GLU A 271 4.97 -1.29 -3.06
CA GLU A 271 5.18 -0.39 -1.92
C GLU A 271 6.56 0.24 -2.05
N ALA A 272 6.61 1.56 -2.02
CA ALA A 272 7.83 2.33 -2.22
C ALA A 272 8.19 3.10 -0.93
N PHE A 273 8.95 2.46 -0.05
CA PHE A 273 9.35 3.05 1.22
C PHE A 273 10.49 4.08 1.07
N ALA A 274 11.42 3.84 0.15
CA ALA A 274 12.52 4.73 -0.18
C ALA A 274 12.97 4.50 -1.62
N THR A 275 13.70 5.44 -2.20
CA THR A 275 14.28 5.37 -3.55
C THR A 275 15.11 4.08 -3.82
N SER A 276 15.70 3.51 -2.77
CA SER A 276 16.47 2.27 -2.81
C SER A 276 15.80 1.11 -2.04
N GLN A 277 14.53 1.23 -1.74
CA GLN A 277 13.78 0.15 -1.08
C GLN A 277 12.33 0.16 -1.55
N VAL A 278 12.10 -0.62 -2.62
CA VAL A 278 10.78 -0.80 -3.22
C VAL A 278 10.44 -2.28 -3.26
N TRP A 279 9.23 -2.61 -2.88
CA TRP A 279 8.73 -3.98 -2.84
C TRP A 279 7.63 -4.16 -3.85
N ALA A 280 7.75 -5.18 -4.68
CA ALA A 280 6.70 -5.60 -5.60
C ALA A 280 6.23 -7.00 -5.21
N VAL A 281 4.95 -7.15 -4.92
CA VAL A 281 4.38 -8.42 -4.49
C VAL A 281 3.56 -9.07 -5.58
N GLY A 282 3.61 -10.39 -5.55
CA GLY A 282 3.01 -11.29 -6.51
C GLY A 282 3.65 -12.67 -6.34
N ARG A 283 3.98 -13.32 -7.43
CA ARG A 283 4.72 -14.59 -7.45
C ARG A 283 5.89 -14.53 -8.42
N PRO A 284 7.15 -14.41 -7.89
CA PRO A 284 7.56 -14.22 -6.50
C PRO A 284 7.49 -12.77 -6.03
N ILE A 285 7.73 -12.53 -4.73
CA ILE A 285 7.99 -11.18 -4.19
C ILE A 285 9.36 -10.72 -4.67
N GLN A 286 9.46 -9.45 -5.06
CA GLN A 286 10.68 -8.82 -5.55
C GLN A 286 11.01 -7.58 -4.72
N GLU A 287 12.31 -7.34 -4.51
CA GLU A 287 12.85 -6.15 -3.84
C GLU A 287 13.76 -5.40 -4.81
N PHE A 288 13.60 -4.08 -4.88
CA PHE A 288 14.53 -3.17 -5.56
C PHE A 288 15.45 -2.52 -4.53
N ASP A 289 16.76 -2.66 -4.72
CA ASP A 289 17.80 -2.20 -3.80
C ASP A 289 18.40 -0.83 -4.17
N GLY A 290 17.81 -0.16 -5.17
CA GLY A 290 18.31 1.09 -5.75
C GLY A 290 19.03 0.89 -7.08
N GLU A 291 19.41 -0.35 -7.42
CA GLU A 291 20.12 -0.68 -8.67
C GLU A 291 19.38 -1.75 -9.49
N SER A 292 18.86 -2.78 -8.83
CA SER A 292 18.24 -3.94 -9.50
C SER A 292 17.13 -4.58 -8.68
N TRP A 293 16.25 -5.30 -9.39
CA TRP A 293 15.24 -6.15 -8.79
C TRP A 293 15.81 -7.53 -8.47
N THR A 294 15.59 -8.00 -7.25
CA THR A 294 15.98 -9.33 -6.80
C THR A 294 14.79 -10.07 -6.18
N GLU A 295 14.78 -11.40 -6.29
CA GLU A 295 13.77 -12.22 -5.61
C GLU A 295 14.00 -12.19 -4.12
N ALA A 296 12.99 -11.79 -3.35
CA ALA A 296 13.10 -11.69 -1.90
C ALA A 296 13.07 -13.07 -1.23
N PRO A 297 13.91 -13.30 -0.21
CA PRO A 297 13.88 -14.54 0.55
C PRO A 297 12.52 -14.76 1.21
N MET A 298 11.84 -15.84 0.83
CA MET A 298 10.52 -16.21 1.34
C MET A 298 10.49 -17.68 1.78
N ALA A 299 9.77 -17.98 2.85
CA ALA A 299 9.41 -19.35 3.17
C ALA A 299 8.57 -19.93 2.02
N LYS A 300 8.83 -21.22 1.66
CA LYS A 300 8.05 -21.86 0.59
C LYS A 300 6.55 -21.68 0.84
N SER A 301 5.86 -21.12 -0.14
CA SER A 301 4.46 -20.75 -0.06
C SER A 301 3.71 -21.05 -1.34
N ASP A 302 2.42 -21.31 -1.20
CA ASP A 302 1.42 -21.38 -2.26
C ASP A 302 0.48 -20.16 -2.24
N ALA A 303 0.76 -19.17 -1.39
CA ALA A 303 -0.02 -17.95 -1.30
C ALA A 303 0.10 -17.11 -2.58
N ASP A 304 -0.99 -16.48 -2.94
CA ASP A 304 -1.08 -15.44 -3.94
C ASP A 304 -1.24 -14.11 -3.20
N LEU A 305 -0.18 -13.29 -3.21
CA LEU A 305 -0.14 -12.03 -2.49
C LEU A 305 -0.49 -10.90 -3.45
N VAL A 306 -1.43 -10.06 -3.04
CA VAL A 306 -2.06 -9.06 -3.91
C VAL A 306 -1.96 -7.63 -3.39
N ALA A 307 -1.49 -7.44 -2.14
CA ALA A 307 -1.29 -6.12 -1.58
C ALA A 307 -0.12 -6.11 -0.60
N VAL A 308 0.52 -4.96 -0.44
CA VAL A 308 1.70 -4.75 0.40
C VAL A 308 1.63 -3.37 1.05
N ALA A 309 2.11 -3.25 2.29
CA ALA A 309 2.22 -1.99 3.01
C ALA A 309 3.40 -2.01 3.97
N ALA A 310 4.07 -0.88 4.16
CA ALA A 310 5.21 -0.72 5.05
C ALA A 310 4.84 0.09 6.30
N VAL A 311 5.07 -0.49 7.48
CA VAL A 311 5.15 0.27 8.75
C VAL A 311 6.47 1.02 8.81
N GLY A 312 7.52 0.45 8.22
CA GLY A 312 8.86 1.00 8.10
C GLY A 312 9.75 0.06 7.31
N GLY A 313 10.95 0.48 6.95
CA GLY A 313 11.81 -0.24 6.02
C GLY A 313 12.18 -1.69 6.39
N GLN A 314 11.93 -2.13 7.63
CA GLN A 314 12.15 -3.51 8.08
C GLN A 314 10.88 -4.16 8.65
N ASP A 315 9.73 -3.50 8.53
CA ASP A 315 8.44 -4.05 8.97
C ASP A 315 7.42 -3.83 7.87
N ILE A 316 7.31 -4.83 6.99
CA ILE A 316 6.49 -4.77 5.78
C ILE A 316 5.50 -5.93 5.82
N TRP A 317 4.29 -5.67 5.42
CA TRP A 317 3.18 -6.60 5.44
C TRP A 317 2.66 -6.85 4.04
N ALA A 318 2.39 -8.10 3.72
CA ALA A 318 1.74 -8.48 2.47
C ALA A 318 0.57 -9.41 2.76
N VAL A 319 -0.51 -9.21 2.02
CA VAL A 319 -1.74 -9.99 2.19
C VAL A 319 -2.25 -10.53 0.86
N GLY A 320 -3.12 -11.53 0.96
CA GLY A 320 -3.73 -12.17 -0.18
C GLY A 320 -4.52 -13.41 0.22
N SER A 321 -4.42 -14.46 -0.59
CA SER A 321 -5.09 -15.73 -0.34
C SER A 321 -4.16 -16.92 -0.60
N ARG A 322 -4.55 -18.09 -0.08
CA ARG A 322 -3.90 -19.38 -0.33
C ARG A 322 -4.96 -20.48 -0.39
N PRO A 323 -4.66 -21.66 -0.95
CA PRO A 323 -5.55 -22.80 -0.85
C PRO A 323 -5.93 -23.11 0.61
N GLY A 324 -7.21 -23.28 0.86
CA GLY A 324 -7.72 -23.60 2.18
C GLY A 324 -7.47 -25.06 2.57
N LYS A 325 -7.70 -25.37 3.85
CA LYS A 325 -7.55 -26.75 4.35
C LYS A 325 -8.63 -27.71 3.82
N GLN A 326 -9.78 -27.19 3.47
CA GLN A 326 -10.86 -27.98 2.83
C GLN A 326 -10.72 -27.83 1.31
N ARG A 327 -11.19 -28.85 0.60
CA ARG A 327 -11.21 -28.82 -0.86
C ARG A 327 -12.08 -27.65 -1.35
N ASP A 328 -11.61 -26.97 -2.38
CA ASP A 328 -12.31 -25.85 -3.05
C ASP A 328 -12.59 -24.64 -2.13
N THR A 329 -11.79 -24.48 -1.05
CA THR A 329 -11.81 -23.27 -0.22
C THR A 329 -10.53 -22.48 -0.36
N THR A 330 -10.61 -21.17 -0.05
CA THR A 330 -9.45 -20.29 0.10
C THR A 330 -9.31 -19.87 1.56
N SER A 331 -8.11 -19.48 1.96
CA SER A 331 -7.84 -18.90 3.27
C SER A 331 -7.02 -17.64 3.10
N ALA A 332 -7.32 -16.62 3.87
CA ALA A 332 -6.52 -15.40 3.92
C ALA A 332 -5.04 -15.74 4.20
N ALA A 333 -4.18 -15.08 3.48
CA ALA A 333 -2.74 -15.18 3.65
C ALA A 333 -2.21 -13.84 4.16
N VAL A 334 -1.40 -13.91 5.22
CA VAL A 334 -0.70 -12.75 5.79
C VAL A 334 0.76 -13.11 5.91
N TYR A 335 1.62 -12.24 5.40
CA TYR A 335 3.07 -12.38 5.47
C TYR A 335 3.68 -11.11 6.02
N ARG A 336 4.79 -11.26 6.75
CA ARG A 336 5.58 -10.14 7.27
C ARG A 336 7.03 -10.31 6.90
N TYR A 337 7.66 -9.22 6.49
CA TYR A 337 9.10 -9.07 6.37
C TYR A 337 9.62 -8.38 7.63
N GLY A 338 10.57 -9.01 8.29
CA GLY A 338 11.20 -8.50 9.52
C GLY A 338 12.68 -8.17 9.31
N GLY A 339 13.05 -7.61 8.16
CA GLY A 339 14.41 -7.20 7.81
C GLY A 339 15.29 -8.30 7.21
N HIS A 340 14.84 -9.56 7.12
CA HIS A 340 15.66 -10.66 6.60
C HIS A 340 14.95 -11.57 5.60
N ARG A 341 13.70 -11.90 5.84
CA ARG A 341 12.90 -12.78 4.98
C ARG A 341 11.41 -12.62 5.26
N TRP A 342 10.61 -12.97 4.29
CA TRP A 342 9.18 -13.06 4.44
C TRP A 342 8.78 -14.34 5.18
N VAL A 343 7.96 -14.18 6.20
CA VAL A 343 7.42 -15.30 7.00
C VAL A 343 5.91 -15.22 7.07
N PRO A 344 5.19 -16.36 7.01
CA PRO A 344 3.76 -16.36 7.23
C PRO A 344 3.44 -15.96 8.68
N VAL A 345 2.40 -15.15 8.83
CA VAL A 345 1.82 -14.79 10.13
C VAL A 345 0.46 -15.45 10.24
N GLU A 346 0.14 -15.98 11.39
CA GLU A 346 -1.16 -16.59 11.62
C GLU A 346 -2.24 -15.49 11.62
N GLY A 347 -3.06 -15.49 10.58
CA GLY A 347 -4.23 -14.63 10.46
C GLY A 347 -5.38 -15.09 11.36
N PRO A 348 -6.42 -14.29 11.54
CA PRO A 348 -7.60 -14.72 12.29
C PRO A 348 -8.26 -15.89 11.56
N SER A 349 -8.66 -16.92 12.35
CA SER A 349 -9.41 -18.04 11.80
C SER A 349 -10.87 -17.62 11.56
N VAL A 350 -11.24 -17.49 10.30
CA VAL A 350 -12.61 -17.17 9.89
C VAL A 350 -13.22 -18.43 9.25
N PRO A 351 -14.43 -18.85 9.62
CA PRO A 351 -15.08 -19.99 8.97
C PRO A 351 -15.47 -19.67 7.52
N GLY A 352 -15.22 -20.62 6.59
CA GLY A 352 -15.53 -20.50 5.18
C GLY A 352 -14.29 -20.16 4.32
N SER A 353 -14.50 -19.69 3.11
CA SER A 353 -13.46 -19.09 2.27
C SER A 353 -13.29 -17.62 2.64
N ASP A 354 -12.07 -17.19 2.81
CA ASP A 354 -11.72 -15.81 3.12
C ASP A 354 -10.52 -15.36 2.28
N VAL A 355 -10.55 -14.11 1.87
CA VAL A 355 -9.56 -13.44 1.03
C VAL A 355 -9.29 -12.06 1.61
N LEU A 356 -8.03 -11.65 1.65
CA LEU A 356 -7.62 -10.27 1.90
C LEU A 356 -7.22 -9.66 0.57
N SER A 357 -7.81 -8.52 0.26
CA SER A 357 -7.63 -7.81 -1.02
C SER A 357 -6.68 -6.63 -0.91
N ALA A 358 -6.64 -5.97 0.26
CA ALA A 358 -5.80 -4.81 0.48
C ALA A 358 -5.29 -4.75 1.92
N VAL A 359 -4.14 -4.09 2.10
CA VAL A 359 -3.51 -3.78 3.38
C VAL A 359 -2.90 -2.40 3.31
N ASP A 360 -2.98 -1.65 4.41
CA ASP A 360 -2.25 -0.41 4.57
C ASP A 360 -1.81 -0.22 6.03
N ALA A 361 -0.77 0.60 6.25
CA ALA A 361 -0.08 0.71 7.51
C ALA A 361 0.46 2.12 7.79
N LEU A 362 0.54 2.47 9.07
CA LEU A 362 1.18 3.69 9.54
C LEU A 362 2.49 3.40 10.29
N PRO A 363 3.43 4.36 10.33
CA PRO A 363 4.66 4.25 11.10
C PRO A 363 4.46 4.04 12.61
N ASP A 364 3.29 4.35 13.17
CA ASP A 364 2.94 4.09 14.56
C ASP A 364 2.64 2.60 14.86
N GLY A 365 2.66 1.76 13.83
CA GLY A 365 2.37 0.33 13.91
C GLY A 365 0.89 -0.03 13.71
N THR A 366 0.03 0.91 13.36
CA THR A 366 -1.34 0.60 12.93
C THR A 366 -1.31 -0.07 11.58
N VAL A 367 -1.88 -1.28 11.48
CA VAL A 367 -2.02 -2.02 10.22
C VAL A 367 -3.47 -2.47 10.09
N LEU A 368 -4.10 -2.13 8.97
CA LEU A 368 -5.45 -2.57 8.63
C LEU A 368 -5.42 -3.35 7.31
N ALA A 369 -6.15 -4.45 7.26
CA ALA A 369 -6.35 -5.18 6.02
C ALA A 369 -7.84 -5.47 5.83
N VAL A 370 -8.27 -5.44 4.57
CA VAL A 370 -9.66 -5.65 4.19
C VAL A 370 -9.79 -6.65 3.06
N GLY A 371 -10.99 -7.17 2.90
CA GLY A 371 -11.33 -8.12 1.87
C GLY A 371 -12.75 -8.65 2.06
N TYR A 372 -12.94 -9.93 1.82
CA TYR A 372 -14.25 -10.56 1.94
C TYR A 372 -14.13 -12.01 2.45
N LYS A 373 -15.26 -12.52 2.91
CA LYS A 373 -15.46 -13.93 3.22
C LYS A 373 -16.71 -14.44 2.54
N ASP A 374 -16.64 -15.66 2.03
CA ASP A 374 -17.80 -16.34 1.46
C ASP A 374 -18.66 -16.96 2.57
N VAL A 375 -19.94 -16.68 2.53
CA VAL A 375 -20.95 -17.27 3.40
C VAL A 375 -22.08 -17.84 2.54
N GLN A 376 -23.00 -18.63 3.10
CA GLN A 376 -24.08 -19.26 2.35
C GLN A 376 -24.96 -18.28 1.56
N THR A 377 -25.03 -17.03 2.00
CA THR A 377 -25.84 -15.97 1.39
C THR A 377 -25.04 -15.01 0.49
N GLY A 378 -23.82 -15.38 0.08
CA GLY A 378 -22.93 -14.55 -0.75
C GLY A 378 -21.70 -14.04 0.01
N ARG A 379 -21.03 -13.01 -0.54
CA ARG A 379 -19.85 -12.40 0.07
C ARG A 379 -20.21 -11.41 1.17
N ARG A 380 -19.39 -11.36 2.21
CA ARG A 380 -19.46 -10.40 3.31
C ARG A 380 -18.09 -9.76 3.50
N THR A 381 -18.06 -8.51 3.90
CA THR A 381 -16.81 -7.81 4.19
C THR A 381 -16.03 -8.53 5.28
N LEU A 382 -14.72 -8.59 5.10
CA LEU A 382 -13.74 -8.99 6.11
C LEU A 382 -12.83 -7.79 6.36
N ALA A 383 -12.66 -7.42 7.62
CA ALA A 383 -11.68 -6.43 8.03
C ALA A 383 -10.92 -6.95 9.24
N ILE A 384 -9.61 -6.77 9.23
CA ILE A 384 -8.72 -7.19 10.31
C ILE A 384 -7.78 -6.04 10.69
N ARG A 385 -7.42 -5.98 11.96
CA ARG A 385 -6.43 -5.04 12.49
C ARG A 385 -5.24 -5.83 13.04
N GLY A 386 -4.05 -5.46 12.59
CA GLY A 386 -2.80 -5.98 13.11
C GLY A 386 -2.36 -5.21 14.35
N ALA A 387 -1.92 -5.95 15.38
CA ALA A 387 -1.12 -5.39 16.45
C ALA A 387 0.34 -5.70 16.14
N THR A 388 1.12 -4.70 15.75
CA THR A 388 2.56 -4.84 15.51
C THR A 388 3.30 -4.96 16.84
N CYS A 389 4.42 -5.64 16.82
CA CYS A 389 5.31 -5.63 17.95
C CYS A 389 6.10 -4.30 17.95
N PRO A 390 6.31 -3.67 19.12
CA PRO A 390 7.18 -2.52 19.18
C PRO A 390 8.56 -2.91 18.63
N PRO A 391 9.28 -2.00 17.94
CA PRO A 391 10.63 -2.29 17.48
C PRO A 391 11.50 -2.70 18.68
N PRO A 392 12.46 -3.62 18.49
CA PRO A 392 13.40 -3.94 19.55
C PRO A 392 14.14 -2.67 19.99
N ALA A 393 14.20 -2.48 21.30
CA ALA A 393 14.84 -1.31 21.93
C ALA A 393 16.34 -1.21 21.63
#